data_e1a284b59e756b0aee7464efd2993b2b
#
_entry.id   e1a284b59e756b0aee7464efd2993b2b
#
_cell.length_a   1.000
_cell.length_b   1.000
_cell.length_c   1.000
_cell.angle_alpha   90.00
_cell.angle_beta   90.00
_cell.angle_gamma   90.00
#
_symmetry.space_group_name_H-M   'P 1'
#
loop_
_entity.id
_entity.type
_entity.pdbx_description
1 polymer ?
#
loop_
_entity_poly.entity_id
_entity_poly.type
_entity_poly.pdbx_seq_one_letter_code
_entity_poly.pdbx_strand_id
1 'polypeptide(L)'
;GEDDVYVIEVNPRSSRTVPYISKVTGIPIVPLASKVIIGNKIKELGYTPGLQPEADYVAVKMPVFSFEKIRGADISLGPEMKSTGECLGIANTFNEALYKAFEGAGLKLPKHKNMIITVRDSEKENVVPIAKRFQNVGYKIFATRGTAKYLNENGVKALTVRKLEQESPNIMDLILGHEIDLVIDIPQQGAERS
;
A
#
# COMPACT_ATOMS: atom_id res chain seq x y z
N GLY A 1 13.41 25.76 8.42
CA GLY A 1 14.08 24.91 9.39
C GLY A 1 13.42 23.54 9.42
N GLU A 2 14.05 22.56 10.02
CA GLU A 2 13.51 21.18 10.05
C GLU A 2 12.18 21.05 10.81
N ASP A 3 11.86 22.03 11.66
CA ASP A 3 10.66 22.04 12.51
C ASP A 3 9.55 22.98 12.02
N ASP A 4 9.73 23.63 10.87
CA ASP A 4 8.73 24.57 10.35
C ASP A 4 7.66 23.85 9.53
N VAL A 5 6.38 24.13 9.83
CA VAL A 5 5.24 23.62 9.09
C VAL A 5 4.72 24.70 8.13
N TYR A 6 4.66 24.37 6.85
CA TYR A 6 4.18 25.27 5.80
C TYR A 6 2.82 24.80 5.27
N VAL A 7 1.84 25.71 5.25
CA VAL A 7 0.55 25.46 4.61
C VAL A 7 0.71 25.65 3.11
N ILE A 8 0.52 24.58 2.33
CA ILE A 8 0.60 24.63 0.87
C ILE A 8 -0.73 25.11 0.30
N GLU A 9 -1.85 24.49 0.74
CA GLU A 9 -3.19 24.87 0.31
C GLU A 9 -4.24 24.48 1.37
N VAL A 10 -5.42 25.08 1.26
CA VAL A 10 -6.62 24.70 2.03
C VAL A 10 -7.75 24.42 1.03
N ASN A 11 -8.41 23.27 1.17
CA ASN A 11 -9.54 22.88 0.32
C ASN A 11 -10.87 23.05 1.07
N PRO A 12 -11.53 24.23 1.03
CA PRO A 12 -12.75 24.51 1.79
C PRO A 12 -13.98 23.89 1.12
N ARG A 13 -14.04 22.60 1.08
CA ARG A 13 -15.12 21.79 0.48
C ARG A 13 -15.31 20.48 1.22
N SER A 14 -16.46 19.82 1.05
CA SER A 14 -16.63 18.43 1.49
C SER A 14 -15.63 17.52 0.78
N SER A 15 -15.14 16.55 1.50
CA SER A 15 -14.16 15.56 0.99
C SER A 15 -14.44 14.18 1.57
N ARG A 16 -13.83 13.16 0.99
CA ARG A 16 -13.86 11.79 1.53
C ARG A 16 -13.22 11.68 2.92
N THR A 17 -12.39 12.64 3.28
CA THR A 17 -11.75 12.70 4.60
C THR A 17 -12.77 12.95 5.71
N VAL A 18 -13.86 13.67 5.44
CA VAL A 18 -14.88 13.96 6.46
C VAL A 18 -15.52 12.70 7.06
N PRO A 19 -16.07 11.75 6.25
CA PRO A 19 -16.59 10.49 6.80
C PRO A 19 -15.49 9.62 7.42
N TYR A 20 -14.25 9.68 6.91
CA TYR A 20 -13.11 9.00 7.51
C TYR A 20 -12.86 9.51 8.94
N ILE A 21 -12.68 10.81 9.12
CA ILE A 21 -12.43 11.42 10.44
C ILE A 21 -13.62 11.18 11.38
N SER A 22 -14.85 11.28 10.89
CA SER A 22 -16.02 10.97 11.69
C SER A 22 -16.01 9.55 12.26
N LYS A 23 -15.60 8.58 11.47
CA LYS A 23 -15.46 7.17 11.91
C LYS A 23 -14.31 6.97 12.89
N VAL A 24 -13.17 7.61 12.61
CA VAL A 24 -11.95 7.48 13.44
C VAL A 24 -12.14 8.17 14.80
N THR A 25 -12.79 9.31 14.85
CA THR A 25 -12.96 10.07 16.12
C THR A 25 -14.26 9.75 16.85
N GLY A 26 -15.21 9.07 16.19
CA GLY A 26 -16.57 8.89 16.72
C GLY A 26 -17.41 10.17 16.70
N ILE A 27 -16.89 11.29 16.16
CA ILE A 27 -17.56 12.58 16.12
C ILE A 27 -18.38 12.69 14.82
N PRO A 28 -19.69 12.87 14.88
CA PRO A 28 -20.55 12.97 13.69
C PRO A 28 -20.42 14.35 13.03
N ILE A 29 -19.31 14.57 12.29
CA ILE A 29 -18.93 15.89 11.75
C ILE A 29 -20.03 16.46 10.84
N VAL A 30 -20.63 15.68 9.94
CA VAL A 30 -21.66 16.16 9.00
C VAL A 30 -22.93 16.60 9.74
N PRO A 31 -23.53 15.80 10.64
CA PRO A 31 -24.65 16.25 11.48
C PRO A 31 -24.35 17.49 12.30
N LEU A 32 -23.13 17.59 12.87
CA LEU A 32 -22.73 18.77 13.63
C LEU A 32 -22.62 20.00 12.74
N ALA A 33 -21.96 19.90 11.60
CA ALA A 33 -21.84 20.99 10.63
C ALA A 33 -23.24 21.47 10.19
N SER A 34 -24.18 20.55 9.90
CA SER A 34 -25.55 20.90 9.53
C SER A 34 -26.26 21.69 10.62
N LYS A 35 -26.11 21.28 11.90
CA LYS A 35 -26.70 22.00 13.04
C LYS A 35 -26.08 23.39 13.22
N VAL A 36 -24.77 23.52 13.01
CA VAL A 36 -24.09 24.82 13.08
C VAL A 36 -24.55 25.75 11.95
N ILE A 37 -24.73 25.26 10.75
CA ILE A 37 -25.23 26.04 9.61
C ILE A 37 -26.63 26.64 9.90
N ILE A 38 -27.50 25.91 10.59
CA ILE A 38 -28.83 26.40 10.96
C ILE A 38 -28.84 27.21 12.28
N GLY A 39 -27.66 27.57 12.81
CA GLY A 39 -27.52 28.55 13.91
C GLY A 39 -27.21 27.97 15.29
N ASN A 40 -27.07 26.66 15.45
CA ASN A 40 -26.67 26.09 16.75
C ASN A 40 -25.19 26.37 17.03
N LYS A 41 -24.84 26.63 18.28
CA LYS A 41 -23.44 26.79 18.69
C LYS A 41 -22.82 25.42 19.04
N ILE A 42 -21.57 25.18 18.65
CA ILE A 42 -20.86 23.93 18.94
C ILE A 42 -20.88 23.59 20.43
N LYS A 43 -20.72 24.58 21.31
CA LYS A 43 -20.78 24.39 22.77
C LYS A 43 -22.13 23.86 23.25
N GLU A 44 -23.24 24.31 22.65
CA GLU A 44 -24.59 23.86 22.96
C GLU A 44 -24.83 22.41 22.50
N LEU A 45 -24.03 21.93 21.52
CA LEU A 45 -24.04 20.57 21.02
C LEU A 45 -23.14 19.63 21.83
N GLY A 46 -22.52 20.12 22.92
CA GLY A 46 -21.67 19.30 23.79
C GLY A 46 -20.21 19.16 23.36
N TYR A 47 -19.76 19.99 22.42
CA TYR A 47 -18.38 19.97 21.94
C TYR A 47 -17.62 21.23 22.33
N THR A 48 -16.35 21.04 22.71
CA THR A 48 -15.42 22.13 23.04
C THR A 48 -14.44 22.40 21.92
N PRO A 49 -13.96 23.65 21.74
CA PRO A 49 -12.86 23.95 20.83
C PRO A 49 -11.58 23.23 21.24
N GLY A 50 -10.73 22.91 20.24
CA GLY A 50 -9.43 22.30 20.44
C GLY A 50 -9.31 20.91 19.83
N LEU A 51 -8.16 20.29 20.04
CA LEU A 51 -7.91 18.92 19.60
C LEU A 51 -8.73 17.95 20.44
N GLN A 52 -9.34 16.99 19.78
CA GLN A 52 -10.02 15.89 20.46
C GLN A 52 -9.00 14.89 21.01
N PRO A 53 -9.34 14.10 22.04
CA PRO A 53 -8.46 13.06 22.55
C PRO A 53 -8.07 12.07 21.43
N GLU A 54 -6.84 11.56 21.49
CA GLU A 54 -6.41 10.50 20.59
C GLU A 54 -7.22 9.22 20.86
N ALA A 55 -7.49 8.47 19.78
CA ALA A 55 -8.11 7.17 19.90
C ALA A 55 -7.12 6.16 20.49
N ASP A 56 -7.62 5.17 21.23
CA ASP A 56 -6.86 4.05 21.79
C ASP A 56 -6.58 2.93 20.77
N TYR A 57 -6.80 3.19 19.50
CA TYR A 57 -6.60 2.28 18.37
C TYR A 57 -5.90 2.95 17.20
N VAL A 58 -5.38 2.14 16.30
CA VAL A 58 -4.75 2.59 15.05
C VAL A 58 -5.76 2.57 13.91
N ALA A 59 -5.83 3.67 13.17
CA ALA A 59 -6.64 3.82 11.97
C ALA A 59 -5.75 4.03 10.74
N VAL A 60 -5.92 3.19 9.72
CA VAL A 60 -5.19 3.27 8.45
C VAL A 60 -6.15 3.61 7.33
N LYS A 61 -5.88 4.71 6.63
CA LYS A 61 -6.59 5.08 5.40
C LYS A 61 -5.84 4.54 4.18
N MET A 62 -6.53 3.74 3.36
CA MET A 62 -5.99 3.15 2.15
C MET A 62 -6.74 3.68 0.93
N PRO A 63 -6.05 4.20 -0.11
CA PRO A 63 -6.69 4.53 -1.38
C PRO A 63 -7.13 3.26 -2.10
N VAL A 64 -8.25 3.37 -2.82
CA VAL A 64 -8.76 2.31 -3.71
C VAL A 64 -8.61 2.77 -5.15
N PHE A 65 -8.09 1.90 -6.00
CA PHE A 65 -7.91 2.15 -7.42
C PHE A 65 -8.82 1.22 -8.24
N SER A 66 -9.33 1.72 -9.35
CA SER A 66 -10.21 0.95 -10.26
C SER A 66 -9.54 0.65 -11.60
N PHE A 67 -8.22 0.52 -11.62
CA PHE A 67 -7.47 0.26 -12.86
C PHE A 67 -7.95 -1.02 -13.59
N GLU A 68 -8.28 -2.07 -12.83
CA GLU A 68 -8.77 -3.33 -13.39
C GLU A 68 -10.09 -3.19 -14.17
N LYS A 69 -10.87 -2.14 -13.88
CA LYS A 69 -12.16 -1.88 -14.53
C LYS A 69 -12.04 -1.09 -15.83
N ILE A 70 -10.87 -0.51 -16.09
CA ILE A 70 -10.63 0.38 -17.24
C ILE A 70 -9.52 -0.24 -18.09
N ARG A 71 -9.89 -0.80 -19.24
CA ARG A 71 -8.93 -1.39 -20.18
C ARG A 71 -7.96 -0.30 -20.69
N GLY A 72 -6.66 -0.59 -20.64
CA GLY A 72 -5.61 0.32 -21.11
C GLY A 72 -5.37 1.54 -20.21
N ALA A 73 -5.88 1.55 -18.98
CA ALA A 73 -5.56 2.60 -18.03
C ALA A 73 -4.07 2.56 -17.66
N ASP A 74 -3.45 3.74 -17.64
CA ASP A 74 -2.10 3.89 -17.09
C ASP A 74 -2.15 3.70 -15.56
N ILE A 75 -1.54 2.62 -15.09
CA ILE A 75 -1.47 2.25 -13.67
C ILE A 75 -0.34 2.96 -12.93
N SER A 76 0.51 3.69 -13.62
CA SER A 76 1.62 4.43 -12.99
C SER A 76 1.07 5.53 -12.09
N LEU A 77 1.55 5.59 -10.85
CA LEU A 77 1.20 6.67 -9.94
C LEU A 77 2.10 7.88 -10.21
N GLY A 78 1.49 9.05 -10.24
CA GLY A 78 2.13 10.35 -10.46
C GLY A 78 1.59 11.38 -9.47
N PRO A 79 1.85 12.67 -9.68
CA PRO A 79 1.36 13.76 -8.81
C PRO A 79 -0.15 13.92 -8.85
N GLU A 80 -0.82 13.37 -9.86
CA GLU A 80 -2.28 13.44 -10.01
C GLU A 80 -3.00 12.37 -9.17
N MET A 81 -4.17 12.72 -8.66
CA MET A 81 -5.00 11.78 -7.92
C MET A 81 -5.67 10.77 -8.87
N LYS A 82 -5.24 9.50 -8.81
CA LYS A 82 -5.82 8.40 -9.59
C LYS A 82 -6.74 7.48 -8.75
N SER A 83 -6.86 7.71 -7.46
CA SER A 83 -7.73 6.91 -6.59
C SER A 83 -9.21 7.18 -6.84
N THR A 84 -10.01 6.12 -6.88
CA THR A 84 -11.46 6.17 -7.10
C THR A 84 -12.27 6.02 -5.81
N GLY A 85 -11.63 5.60 -4.73
CA GLY A 85 -12.23 5.41 -3.42
C GLY A 85 -11.20 5.43 -2.31
N GLU A 86 -11.68 5.25 -1.09
CA GLU A 86 -10.88 5.10 0.12
C GLU A 86 -11.54 4.04 1.00
N CYS A 87 -10.73 3.26 1.71
CA CYS A 87 -11.20 2.37 2.76
C CYS A 87 -10.45 2.64 4.07
N LEU A 88 -11.00 2.15 5.15
CA LEU A 88 -10.52 2.35 6.51
C LEU A 88 -10.30 1.00 7.18
N GLY A 89 -9.08 0.77 7.67
CA GLY A 89 -8.76 -0.31 8.59
C GLY A 89 -8.59 0.21 10.00
N ILE A 90 -9.25 -0.40 10.99
CA ILE A 90 -9.12 -0.07 12.40
C ILE A 90 -8.75 -1.32 13.19
N ALA A 91 -7.74 -1.22 14.05
CA ALA A 91 -7.31 -2.28 14.94
C ALA A 91 -6.44 -1.72 16.09
N ASN A 92 -6.10 -2.57 17.05
CA ASN A 92 -5.24 -2.19 18.17
C ASN A 92 -3.76 -2.05 17.76
N THR A 93 -3.35 -2.66 16.66
CA THR A 93 -1.99 -2.57 16.14
C THR A 93 -1.98 -2.04 14.70
N PHE A 94 -0.86 -1.39 14.32
CA PHE A 94 -0.67 -0.88 12.96
C PHE A 94 -0.76 -2.01 11.92
N ASN A 95 -0.14 -3.16 12.17
CA ASN A 95 -0.12 -4.27 11.22
C ASN A 95 -1.52 -4.83 10.95
N GLU A 96 -2.34 -4.96 11.99
CA GLU A 96 -3.73 -5.42 11.84
C GLU A 96 -4.61 -4.38 11.15
N ALA A 97 -4.46 -3.09 11.49
CA ALA A 97 -5.19 -2.02 10.85
C ALA A 97 -4.82 -1.91 9.36
N LEU A 98 -3.53 -2.02 9.04
CA LEU A 98 -3.03 -2.05 7.66
C LEU A 98 -3.58 -3.25 6.89
N TYR A 99 -3.57 -4.45 7.50
CA TYR A 99 -4.11 -5.65 6.90
C TYR A 99 -5.60 -5.49 6.55
N LYS A 100 -6.42 -4.99 7.50
CA LYS A 100 -7.85 -4.71 7.26
C LYS A 100 -8.05 -3.67 6.16
N ALA A 101 -7.18 -2.65 6.09
CA ALA A 101 -7.22 -1.65 5.04
C ALA A 101 -6.90 -2.25 3.66
N PHE A 102 -5.95 -3.19 3.56
CA PHE A 102 -5.67 -3.93 2.34
C PHE A 102 -6.86 -4.78 1.89
N GLU A 103 -7.47 -5.55 2.81
CA GLU A 103 -8.68 -6.32 2.49
C GLU A 103 -9.82 -5.41 1.99
N GLY A 104 -10.05 -4.29 2.70
CA GLY A 104 -11.06 -3.30 2.33
C GLY A 104 -10.79 -2.63 0.97
N ALA A 105 -9.52 -2.52 0.56
CA ALA A 105 -9.12 -2.05 -0.76
C ALA A 105 -9.25 -3.12 -1.87
N GLY A 106 -9.65 -4.34 -1.53
CA GLY A 106 -9.83 -5.44 -2.48
C GLY A 106 -8.57 -6.28 -2.72
N LEU A 107 -7.48 -6.03 -1.99
CA LEU A 107 -6.28 -6.83 -2.08
C LEU A 107 -6.52 -8.19 -1.43
N LYS A 108 -6.30 -9.26 -2.19
CA LYS A 108 -6.52 -10.63 -1.72
C LYS A 108 -5.23 -11.19 -1.12
N LEU A 109 -5.39 -12.01 -0.09
CA LEU A 109 -4.27 -12.78 0.46
C LEU A 109 -3.67 -13.70 -0.61
N PRO A 110 -2.34 -13.88 -0.60
CA PRO A 110 -1.65 -14.82 -1.46
C PRO A 110 -2.18 -16.25 -1.30
N LYS A 111 -2.36 -16.95 -2.42
CA LYS A 111 -2.86 -18.33 -2.42
C LYS A 111 -1.75 -19.36 -2.45
N HIS A 112 -0.71 -19.12 -3.26
CA HIS A 112 0.34 -20.10 -3.56
C HIS A 112 1.60 -19.87 -2.74
N LYS A 113 1.75 -18.69 -2.13
CA LYS A 113 2.96 -18.25 -1.44
C LYS A 113 4.22 -18.34 -2.30
N ASN A 114 4.08 -17.98 -3.57
CA ASN A 114 5.19 -17.88 -4.50
C ASN A 114 5.49 -16.41 -4.80
N MET A 115 6.75 -16.04 -4.80
CA MET A 115 7.16 -14.68 -5.12
C MET A 115 8.34 -14.64 -6.09
N ILE A 116 8.40 -13.59 -6.88
CA ILE A 116 9.56 -13.29 -7.73
C ILE A 116 10.29 -12.09 -7.15
N ILE A 117 11.61 -12.19 -7.07
CA ILE A 117 12.50 -11.08 -6.70
C ILE A 117 13.48 -10.84 -7.84
N THR A 118 13.43 -9.66 -8.43
CA THR A 118 14.41 -9.19 -9.39
C THR A 118 14.83 -7.76 -9.02
N VAL A 119 16.10 -7.61 -8.69
CA VAL A 119 16.61 -6.32 -8.19
C VAL A 119 17.98 -6.04 -8.78
N ARG A 120 18.26 -4.76 -9.01
CA ARG A 120 19.59 -4.29 -9.41
C ARG A 120 20.62 -4.58 -8.32
N ASP A 121 21.89 -4.58 -8.71
CA ASP A 121 22.99 -5.01 -7.82
C ASP A 121 23.11 -4.18 -6.53
N SER A 122 22.86 -2.87 -6.60
CA SER A 122 22.87 -1.97 -5.44
C SER A 122 21.81 -2.28 -4.37
N GLU A 123 20.74 -2.99 -4.74
CA GLU A 123 19.62 -3.28 -3.85
C GLU A 123 19.63 -4.72 -3.31
N LYS A 124 20.57 -5.53 -3.72
CA LYS A 124 20.63 -6.94 -3.30
C LYS A 124 20.78 -7.10 -1.80
N GLU A 125 21.59 -6.27 -1.15
CA GLU A 125 21.78 -6.28 0.30
C GLU A 125 20.47 -5.96 1.02
N ASN A 126 19.75 -4.92 0.56
CA ASN A 126 18.49 -4.45 1.16
C ASN A 126 17.38 -5.48 1.05
N VAL A 127 17.39 -6.32 0.02
CA VAL A 127 16.31 -7.31 -0.19
C VAL A 127 16.51 -8.60 0.61
N VAL A 128 17.73 -8.92 1.07
CA VAL A 128 18.00 -10.16 1.83
C VAL A 128 17.14 -10.29 3.09
N PRO A 129 17.06 -9.29 4.00
CA PRO A 129 16.23 -9.39 5.19
C PRO A 129 14.75 -9.54 4.87
N ILE A 130 14.28 -8.90 3.80
CA ILE A 130 12.90 -9.00 3.31
C ILE A 130 12.63 -10.44 2.84
N ALA A 131 13.50 -10.96 1.97
CA ALA A 131 13.39 -12.33 1.44
C ALA A 131 13.41 -13.39 2.56
N LYS A 132 14.27 -13.22 3.58
CA LYS A 132 14.29 -14.11 4.76
C LYS A 132 12.94 -14.12 5.49
N ARG A 133 12.33 -12.95 5.68
CA ARG A 133 11.01 -12.87 6.34
C ARG A 133 9.94 -13.59 5.54
N PHE A 134 9.90 -13.42 4.21
CA PHE A 134 8.98 -14.14 3.35
C PHE A 134 9.23 -15.66 3.36
N GLN A 135 10.49 -16.09 3.28
CA GLN A 135 10.85 -17.51 3.42
C GLN A 135 10.36 -18.10 4.74
N ASN A 136 10.51 -17.39 5.86
CA ASN A 136 10.10 -17.84 7.19
C ASN A 136 8.57 -18.02 7.31
N VAL A 137 7.78 -17.28 6.56
CA VAL A 137 6.32 -17.45 6.51
C VAL A 137 5.87 -18.39 5.38
N GLY A 138 6.82 -19.10 4.76
CA GLY A 138 6.58 -20.19 3.83
C GLY A 138 6.50 -19.82 2.36
N TYR A 139 7.00 -18.64 1.97
CA TYR A 139 7.09 -18.28 0.55
C TYR A 139 8.22 -19.01 -0.16
N LYS A 140 7.90 -19.51 -1.35
CA LYS A 140 8.86 -19.98 -2.33
C LYS A 140 9.35 -18.80 -3.16
N ILE A 141 10.67 -18.60 -3.20
CA ILE A 141 11.28 -17.43 -3.82
C ILE A 141 11.88 -17.82 -5.15
N PHE A 142 11.46 -17.15 -6.21
CA PHE A 142 12.05 -17.20 -7.54
C PHE A 142 12.83 -15.91 -7.78
N ALA A 143 13.98 -16.00 -8.41
CA ALA A 143 14.79 -14.82 -8.70
C ALA A 143 15.61 -14.99 -9.98
N THR A 144 15.95 -13.90 -10.66
CA THR A 144 16.89 -13.93 -11.77
C THR A 144 18.26 -14.38 -11.30
N ARG A 145 19.05 -15.00 -12.21
CA ARG A 145 20.32 -15.66 -11.90
C ARG A 145 21.23 -14.90 -10.93
N GLY A 146 21.45 -13.60 -11.17
CA GLY A 146 22.32 -12.78 -10.30
C GLY A 146 21.73 -12.54 -8.92
N THR A 147 20.43 -12.30 -8.84
CA THR A 147 19.71 -12.12 -7.57
C THR A 147 19.60 -13.43 -6.80
N ALA A 148 19.27 -14.53 -7.48
CA ALA A 148 19.17 -15.87 -6.87
C ALA A 148 20.52 -16.30 -6.26
N LYS A 149 21.63 -16.12 -7.01
CA LYS A 149 22.96 -16.39 -6.49
C LYS A 149 23.25 -15.64 -5.19
N TYR A 150 23.03 -14.32 -5.21
CA TYR A 150 23.27 -13.47 -4.04
C TYR A 150 22.39 -13.85 -2.83
N LEU A 151 21.12 -14.11 -3.05
CA LEU A 151 20.19 -14.56 -2.01
C LEU A 151 20.63 -15.88 -1.38
N ASN A 152 21.01 -16.88 -2.20
CA ASN A 152 21.48 -18.18 -1.73
C ASN A 152 22.79 -18.07 -0.92
N GLU A 153 23.73 -17.24 -1.35
CA GLU A 153 24.99 -16.97 -0.63
C GLU A 153 24.72 -16.29 0.75
N ASN A 154 23.57 -15.61 0.90
CA ASN A 154 23.14 -14.97 2.13
C ASN A 154 22.07 -15.75 2.91
N GLY A 155 21.91 -17.05 2.66
CA GLY A 155 21.08 -17.96 3.43
C GLY A 155 19.57 -17.91 3.10
N VAL A 156 19.19 -17.38 1.94
CA VAL A 156 17.83 -17.42 1.42
C VAL A 156 17.74 -18.46 0.31
N LYS A 157 16.83 -19.43 0.42
CA LYS A 157 16.61 -20.45 -0.63
C LYS A 157 15.84 -19.84 -1.81
N ALA A 158 16.56 -19.41 -2.83
CA ALA A 158 15.98 -18.82 -4.04
C ALA A 158 16.19 -19.75 -5.26
N LEU A 159 15.12 -19.99 -6.00
CA LEU A 159 15.13 -20.73 -7.26
C LEU A 159 15.44 -19.78 -8.41
N THR A 160 16.36 -20.19 -9.28
CA THR A 160 16.70 -19.39 -10.45
C THR A 160 15.62 -19.49 -11.51
N VAL A 161 15.18 -18.33 -12.02
CA VAL A 161 14.30 -18.22 -13.18
C VAL A 161 14.97 -17.37 -14.26
N ARG A 162 14.65 -17.65 -15.52
CA ARG A 162 15.14 -16.88 -16.67
C ARG A 162 14.43 -15.52 -16.73
N LYS A 163 15.14 -14.51 -17.26
CA LYS A 163 14.56 -13.18 -17.52
C LYS A 163 13.51 -13.24 -18.63
N LEU A 164 12.70 -12.18 -18.74
CA LEU A 164 11.63 -12.05 -19.74
C LEU A 164 12.13 -12.21 -21.18
N GLU A 165 13.32 -11.70 -21.48
CA GLU A 165 13.91 -11.71 -22.82
C GLU A 165 14.55 -13.07 -23.19
N GLN A 166 14.56 -14.04 -22.28
CA GLN A 166 15.18 -15.36 -22.48
C GLN A 166 14.11 -16.40 -22.85
N GLU A 167 14.58 -17.50 -23.43
CA GLU A 167 13.70 -18.64 -23.80
C GLU A 167 12.90 -19.17 -22.60
N SER A 168 11.68 -19.66 -22.90
CA SER A 168 10.82 -20.37 -21.93
C SER A 168 11.53 -21.64 -21.36
N PRO A 169 11.31 -21.98 -20.07
CA PRO A 169 10.49 -21.26 -19.09
C PRO A 169 11.19 -20.04 -18.50
N ASN A 170 10.51 -18.91 -18.46
CA ASN A 170 10.99 -17.64 -17.95
C ASN A 170 10.00 -17.01 -16.93
N ILE A 171 10.27 -15.79 -16.49
CA ILE A 171 9.40 -15.07 -15.52
C ILE A 171 7.96 -14.95 -16.04
N MET A 172 7.77 -14.68 -17.33
CA MET A 172 6.44 -14.51 -17.92
C MET A 172 5.62 -15.79 -17.81
N ASP A 173 6.23 -16.95 -18.03
CA ASP A 173 5.52 -18.23 -17.93
C ASP A 173 4.98 -18.47 -16.52
N LEU A 174 5.76 -18.11 -15.48
CA LEU A 174 5.33 -18.22 -14.10
C LEU A 174 4.17 -17.26 -13.77
N ILE A 175 4.22 -16.03 -14.30
CA ILE A 175 3.18 -15.03 -14.09
C ILE A 175 1.89 -15.43 -14.82
N LEU A 176 1.98 -15.82 -16.09
CA LEU A 176 0.82 -16.26 -16.88
C LEU A 176 0.21 -17.57 -16.37
N GLY A 177 1.01 -18.42 -15.75
CA GLY A 177 0.54 -19.62 -15.04
C GLY A 177 -0.26 -19.31 -13.77
N HIS A 178 -0.40 -18.05 -13.40
CA HIS A 178 -1.09 -17.61 -12.16
C HIS A 178 -0.54 -18.26 -10.88
N GLU A 179 0.73 -18.64 -10.88
CA GLU A 179 1.38 -19.27 -9.72
C GLU A 179 2.08 -18.27 -8.81
N ILE A 180 2.23 -17.02 -9.25
CA ILE A 180 2.94 -15.98 -8.53
C ILE A 180 1.95 -15.03 -7.83
N ASP A 181 2.14 -14.84 -6.52
CA ASP A 181 1.31 -13.96 -5.71
C ASP A 181 1.94 -12.58 -5.48
N LEU A 182 3.27 -12.48 -5.56
CA LEU A 182 4.00 -11.25 -5.28
C LEU A 182 5.23 -11.10 -6.18
N VAL A 183 5.45 -9.89 -6.65
CA VAL A 183 6.65 -9.52 -7.41
C VAL A 183 7.33 -8.34 -6.72
N ILE A 184 8.62 -8.47 -6.46
CA ILE A 184 9.52 -7.36 -6.09
C ILE A 184 10.45 -7.13 -7.25
N ASP A 185 10.23 -6.03 -7.96
CA ASP A 185 11.04 -5.62 -9.11
C ASP A 185 11.66 -4.24 -8.88
N ILE A 186 12.99 -4.18 -8.92
CA ILE A 186 13.74 -2.93 -8.87
C ILE A 186 14.69 -2.91 -10.07
N PRO A 187 14.31 -2.29 -11.18
CA PRO A 187 15.08 -2.27 -12.41
C PRO A 187 16.37 -1.45 -12.28
N GLN A 188 17.30 -1.65 -13.20
CA GLN A 188 18.48 -0.79 -13.32
C GLN A 188 18.06 0.61 -13.77
N GLN A 189 18.75 1.65 -13.28
CA GLN A 189 18.51 3.03 -13.75
C GLN A 189 18.80 3.12 -15.25
N GLY A 190 17.83 3.63 -16.02
CA GLY A 190 17.94 3.79 -17.49
C GLY A 190 17.41 2.62 -18.30
N ALA A 191 16.91 1.53 -17.71
CA ALA A 191 16.14 0.55 -18.44
C ALA A 191 14.73 1.09 -18.67
N GLU A 192 14.31 1.25 -19.92
CA GLU A 192 12.92 1.53 -20.25
C GLU A 192 12.03 0.43 -19.66
N ARG A 193 10.93 0.84 -19.04
CA ARG A 193 9.91 -0.10 -18.56
C ARG A 193 9.24 -0.70 -19.79
N SER A 194 9.64 -1.91 -20.17
CA SER A 194 8.96 -2.71 -21.19
C SER A 194 7.64 -3.26 -20.67
#